data_79597147a6244445033fa47644be17e4
#
_entry.id   79597147a6244445033fa47644be17e4
#
_cell.length_a   1.000
_cell.length_b   1.000
_cell.length_c   1.000
_cell.angle_alpha   90.00
_cell.angle_beta   90.00
_cell.angle_gamma   90.00
#
_symmetry.space_group_name_H-M   'P 1'
#
loop_
_entity.id
_entity.type
_entity.pdbx_description
1 polymer ?
#
loop_
_entity_poly.entity_id
_entity_poly.type
_entity_poly.pdbx_seq_one_letter_code
_entity_poly.pdbx_strand_id
1 'polypeptide(L)'
;MYKTILRKPKMLFGVLLTGMCLSASAQRQVPLVFDKENTGRYAKRVTPYEQLVPQQSLRNPLMWSNGKGLVKNLKQWEKRRNEISASIQSYEIGRKPTVEKSQVKARMSGDTLLVDVTVNGQTLSLSSTIRYPKTGKAPYPLMIGTSGISLPKDLLEKRGIATMVFHENQVNDYSQWRKKHDRGSYEFDRLYPELKENGAYSEWAWGFSRLLDGLQQVGVIRRIPIL
;
A
#
# COMPACT_ATOMS: atom_id res chain seq x y z
N MET A 1 57.26 -53.30 -54.30
CA MET A 1 56.37 -52.20 -54.51
C MET A 1 55.28 -52.22 -53.38
N TYR A 2 55.57 -51.62 -52.24
CA TYR A 2 54.63 -51.59 -51.10
C TYR A 2 53.97 -50.28 -51.05
N LYS A 3 52.61 -50.25 -51.15
CA LYS A 3 51.79 -49.06 -50.95
C LYS A 3 51.41 -48.91 -49.45
N THR A 4 51.98 -47.91 -48.81
CA THR A 4 51.66 -47.52 -47.43
C THR A 4 50.38 -46.77 -47.44
N ILE A 5 49.34 -47.29 -46.77
CA ILE A 5 48.07 -46.64 -46.57
C ILE A 5 48.15 -45.86 -45.25
N LEU A 6 48.22 -44.53 -45.33
CA LEU A 6 48.14 -43.63 -44.20
C LEU A 6 46.68 -43.55 -43.70
N ARG A 7 46.41 -44.09 -42.53
CA ARG A 7 45.16 -43.88 -41.80
C ARG A 7 45.21 -42.52 -41.09
N LYS A 8 44.24 -41.63 -41.43
CA LYS A 8 44.02 -40.37 -40.71
C LYS A 8 43.38 -40.64 -39.34
N PRO A 9 43.84 -40.00 -38.26
CA PRO A 9 43.14 -40.09 -36.95
C PRO A 9 41.83 -39.35 -36.99
N LYS A 10 40.75 -40.00 -36.55
CA LYS A 10 39.48 -39.38 -36.29
C LYS A 10 39.62 -38.61 -34.99
N MET A 11 39.63 -37.26 -35.08
CA MET A 11 39.39 -36.37 -33.87
C MET A 11 38.00 -36.56 -33.37
N LEU A 12 37.90 -37.13 -32.17
CA LEU A 12 36.66 -37.19 -31.41
C LEU A 12 36.50 -35.85 -30.70
N PHE A 13 35.66 -34.97 -31.22
CA PHE A 13 35.27 -33.74 -30.52
C PHE A 13 34.31 -34.11 -29.39
N GLY A 14 34.87 -34.25 -28.19
CA GLY A 14 34.07 -34.36 -26.97
C GLY A 14 33.44 -32.99 -26.66
N VAL A 15 32.14 -32.81 -26.92
CA VAL A 15 31.38 -31.66 -26.44
C VAL A 15 31.14 -31.85 -24.96
N LEU A 16 31.94 -31.18 -24.15
CA LEU A 16 31.69 -31.04 -22.71
C LEU A 16 30.47 -30.10 -22.55
N LEU A 17 29.28 -30.66 -22.42
CA LEU A 17 28.09 -29.92 -21.92
C LEU A 17 28.30 -29.69 -20.44
N THR A 18 28.93 -28.58 -20.08
CA THR A 18 28.86 -28.05 -18.73
C THR A 18 27.42 -27.53 -18.51
N GLY A 19 26.60 -28.41 -17.94
CA GLY A 19 25.29 -28.02 -17.42
C GLY A 19 25.44 -26.99 -16.32
N MET A 20 25.40 -25.70 -16.65
CA MET A 20 25.14 -24.66 -15.70
C MET A 20 23.71 -24.85 -15.19
N CYS A 21 23.58 -25.56 -14.06
CA CYS A 21 22.37 -25.46 -13.23
C CYS A 21 22.25 -24.02 -12.74
N LEU A 22 21.64 -23.16 -13.55
CA LEU A 22 21.06 -21.93 -13.08
C LEU A 22 19.95 -22.34 -12.12
N SER A 23 20.31 -22.43 -10.84
CA SER A 23 19.33 -22.41 -9.76
C SER A 23 18.68 -21.03 -9.80
N ALA A 24 17.75 -20.88 -10.74
CA ALA A 24 16.76 -19.79 -10.65
C ALA A 24 16.02 -20.07 -9.36
N SER A 25 16.49 -19.47 -8.27
CA SER A 25 15.66 -19.25 -7.10
C SER A 25 14.49 -18.42 -7.62
N ALA A 26 13.45 -19.10 -8.06
CA ALA A 26 12.16 -18.47 -8.30
C ALA A 26 11.75 -17.92 -6.94
N GLN A 27 12.18 -16.70 -6.65
CA GLN A 27 11.63 -15.91 -5.58
C GLN A 27 10.14 -15.91 -5.87
N ARG A 28 9.41 -16.71 -5.09
CA ARG A 28 7.94 -16.71 -5.13
C ARG A 28 7.55 -15.28 -4.85
N GLN A 29 7.31 -14.51 -5.89
CA GLN A 29 6.67 -13.22 -5.74
C GLN A 29 5.33 -13.53 -5.07
N VAL A 30 5.23 -13.16 -3.81
CA VAL A 30 3.93 -13.13 -3.14
C VAL A 30 3.10 -12.16 -3.98
N PRO A 31 2.03 -12.64 -4.65
CA PRO A 31 1.27 -11.75 -5.51
C PRO A 31 0.81 -10.57 -4.68
N LEU A 32 1.05 -9.36 -5.16
CA LEU A 32 0.47 -8.16 -4.59
C LEU A 32 -1.04 -8.37 -4.52
N VAL A 33 -1.55 -8.45 -3.34
CA VAL A 33 -2.94 -8.81 -3.08
C VAL A 33 -3.88 -7.68 -3.51
N PHE A 34 -3.32 -6.50 -3.85
CA PHE A 34 -4.05 -5.32 -4.27
C PHE A 34 -3.38 -4.64 -5.47
N ASP A 35 -3.89 -4.90 -6.66
CA ASP A 35 -3.56 -4.10 -7.86
C ASP A 35 -4.25 -2.73 -7.83
N LYS A 36 -5.22 -2.56 -6.93
CA LYS A 36 -6.05 -1.35 -6.80
C LYS A 36 -6.25 -1.01 -5.34
N GLU A 37 -6.43 0.26 -5.08
CA GLU A 37 -6.83 0.75 -3.78
C GLU A 37 -8.07 -0.01 -3.30
N ASN A 38 -7.95 -0.65 -2.14
CA ASN A 38 -9.10 -1.31 -1.54
C ASN A 38 -9.93 -0.30 -0.77
N THR A 39 -10.95 0.24 -1.41
CA THR A 39 -11.92 1.15 -0.81
C THR A 39 -12.98 0.44 0.01
N GLY A 40 -12.79 -0.84 0.23
CA GLY A 40 -13.69 -1.65 1.05
C GLY A 40 -14.91 -2.16 0.30
N ARG A 41 -15.14 -3.45 0.44
CA ARG A 41 -16.43 -4.05 0.09
C ARG A 41 -17.24 -4.10 1.37
N TYR A 42 -18.21 -3.20 1.49
CA TYR A 42 -19.10 -3.20 2.64
C TYR A 42 -20.03 -4.40 2.57
N ALA A 43 -20.29 -5.00 3.72
CA ALA A 43 -21.48 -5.77 3.88
C ALA A 43 -22.69 -4.86 3.68
N LYS A 44 -23.57 -5.20 2.76
CA LYS A 44 -24.81 -4.44 2.49
C LYS A 44 -25.73 -4.36 3.73
N ARG A 45 -25.60 -5.31 4.63
CA ARG A 45 -26.26 -5.37 5.93
C ARG A 45 -25.25 -5.84 6.96
N VAL A 46 -25.03 -5.07 7.99
CA VAL A 46 -24.25 -5.45 9.17
C VAL A 46 -25.21 -5.64 10.33
N THR A 47 -24.93 -6.63 11.16
CA THR A 47 -25.64 -6.80 12.43
C THR A 47 -25.40 -5.55 13.28
N PRO A 48 -26.42 -4.92 13.86
CA PRO A 48 -26.22 -3.81 14.79
C PRO A 48 -25.27 -4.20 15.91
N TYR A 49 -24.43 -3.27 16.36
CA TYR A 49 -23.40 -3.52 17.36
C TYR A 49 -23.98 -4.17 18.64
N GLU A 50 -25.15 -3.70 19.09
CA GLU A 50 -25.86 -4.17 20.29
C GLU A 50 -26.34 -5.62 20.16
N GLN A 51 -26.44 -6.13 18.95
CA GLN A 51 -26.86 -7.51 18.66
C GLN A 51 -25.68 -8.45 18.42
N LEU A 52 -24.43 -7.95 18.51
CA LEU A 52 -23.25 -8.80 18.36
C LEU A 52 -23.12 -9.71 19.58
N VAL A 53 -22.90 -10.99 19.31
CA VAL A 53 -22.66 -11.97 20.37
C VAL A 53 -21.22 -11.82 20.88
N PRO A 54 -21.00 -11.59 22.17
CA PRO A 54 -19.68 -11.53 22.76
C PRO A 54 -18.85 -12.78 22.45
N GLN A 55 -17.60 -12.62 22.05
CA GLN A 55 -16.66 -13.71 21.79
C GLN A 55 -15.68 -13.81 22.94
N GLN A 56 -15.55 -14.96 23.55
CA GLN A 56 -14.59 -15.19 24.64
C GLN A 56 -13.15 -15.37 24.15
N SER A 57 -12.96 -15.70 22.89
CA SER A 57 -11.63 -15.91 22.29
C SER A 57 -11.57 -15.33 20.89
N LEU A 58 -10.36 -15.00 20.45
CA LEU A 58 -10.13 -14.59 19.08
C LEU A 58 -10.49 -15.72 18.12
N ARG A 59 -11.25 -15.40 17.10
CA ARG A 59 -11.59 -16.35 16.03
C ARG A 59 -10.36 -16.68 15.21
N ASN A 60 -10.23 -17.94 14.79
CA ASN A 60 -9.22 -18.31 13.81
C ASN A 60 -9.43 -17.47 12.52
N PRO A 61 -8.43 -16.67 12.08
CA PRO A 61 -8.57 -15.82 10.89
C PRO A 61 -8.85 -16.62 9.61
N LEU A 62 -8.46 -17.89 9.56
CA LEU A 62 -8.72 -18.78 8.42
C LEU A 62 -10.13 -19.40 8.44
N MET A 63 -10.90 -19.24 9.51
CA MET A 63 -12.28 -19.73 9.58
C MET A 63 -13.21 -18.77 8.82
N TRP A 64 -14.09 -19.31 7.99
CA TRP A 64 -15.12 -18.53 7.33
C TRP A 64 -16.03 -17.80 8.33
N SER A 65 -16.55 -16.62 7.97
CA SER A 65 -17.42 -15.84 8.86
C SER A 65 -18.66 -16.58 9.32
N ASN A 66 -19.17 -17.51 8.50
CA ASN A 66 -20.32 -18.36 8.81
C ASN A 66 -19.98 -19.58 9.69
N GLY A 67 -18.72 -19.72 10.13
CA GLY A 67 -18.26 -20.85 10.93
C GLY A 67 -18.11 -22.19 10.19
N LYS A 68 -18.35 -22.23 8.87
CA LYS A 68 -18.36 -23.48 8.09
C LYS A 68 -16.98 -23.77 7.47
N GLY A 69 -16.06 -24.29 8.28
CA GLY A 69 -14.76 -24.76 7.85
C GLY A 69 -13.69 -23.68 7.68
N LEU A 70 -12.51 -24.09 7.20
CA LEU A 70 -11.31 -23.26 7.06
C LEU A 70 -11.00 -22.96 5.60
N VAL A 71 -10.34 -21.85 5.39
CA VAL A 71 -9.70 -21.49 4.12
C VAL A 71 -8.59 -22.48 3.79
N LYS A 72 -8.57 -22.99 2.56
CA LYS A 72 -7.65 -24.06 2.14
C LYS A 72 -6.59 -23.60 1.12
N ASN A 73 -6.79 -22.44 0.50
CA ASN A 73 -5.88 -21.92 -0.53
C ASN A 73 -5.94 -20.40 -0.64
N LEU A 74 -5.03 -19.81 -1.41
CA LEU A 74 -4.90 -18.36 -1.57
C LEU A 74 -6.18 -17.70 -2.13
N LYS A 75 -6.82 -18.31 -3.13
CA LYS A 75 -8.07 -17.79 -3.70
C LYS A 75 -9.21 -17.71 -2.68
N GLN A 76 -9.28 -18.69 -1.78
CA GLN A 76 -10.23 -18.67 -0.66
C GLN A 76 -9.82 -17.63 0.39
N TRP A 77 -8.50 -17.49 0.65
CA TRP A 77 -7.98 -16.47 1.53
C TRP A 77 -8.34 -15.05 1.07
N GLU A 78 -8.23 -14.76 -0.21
CA GLU A 78 -8.66 -13.45 -0.75
C GLU A 78 -10.12 -13.14 -0.43
N LYS A 79 -11.01 -14.13 -0.56
CA LYS A 79 -12.42 -13.97 -0.18
C LYS A 79 -12.58 -13.75 1.32
N ARG A 80 -11.90 -14.57 2.12
CA ARG A 80 -11.96 -14.47 3.59
C ARG A 80 -11.42 -13.12 4.08
N ARG A 81 -10.33 -12.65 3.51
CA ARG A 81 -9.78 -11.34 3.82
C ARG A 81 -10.78 -10.22 3.52
N ASN A 82 -11.53 -10.31 2.42
CA ASN A 82 -12.57 -9.33 2.11
C ASN A 82 -13.70 -9.36 3.16
N GLU A 83 -14.07 -10.53 3.71
CA GLU A 83 -15.04 -10.62 4.81
C GLU A 83 -14.49 -9.92 6.07
N ILE A 84 -13.23 -10.16 6.42
CA ILE A 84 -12.58 -9.53 7.58
C ILE A 84 -12.51 -8.02 7.37
N SER A 85 -12.05 -7.57 6.20
CA SER A 85 -11.97 -6.15 5.86
C SER A 85 -13.34 -5.46 5.95
N ALA A 86 -14.39 -6.11 5.44
CA ALA A 86 -15.75 -5.58 5.52
C ALA A 86 -16.22 -5.43 6.98
N SER A 87 -15.91 -6.41 7.83
CA SER A 87 -16.25 -6.33 9.26
C SER A 87 -15.50 -5.21 9.97
N ILE A 88 -14.18 -5.08 9.76
CA ILE A 88 -13.36 -4.02 10.35
C ILE A 88 -13.87 -2.64 9.91
N GLN A 89 -14.16 -2.46 8.63
CA GLN A 89 -14.67 -1.19 8.12
C GLN A 89 -16.07 -0.87 8.65
N SER A 90 -16.89 -1.88 8.88
CA SER A 90 -18.26 -1.65 9.34
C SER A 90 -18.36 -1.33 10.82
N TYR A 91 -17.47 -1.88 11.65
CA TYR A 91 -17.59 -1.77 13.11
C TYR A 91 -16.50 -0.92 13.77
N GLU A 92 -15.33 -0.80 13.13
CA GLU A 92 -14.16 -0.21 13.78
C GLU A 92 -13.73 1.12 13.14
N ILE A 93 -13.33 1.06 11.88
CA ILE A 93 -12.60 2.19 11.27
C ILE A 93 -13.43 3.02 10.30
N GLY A 94 -14.59 2.51 9.86
CA GLY A 94 -15.40 3.19 8.87
C GLY A 94 -14.89 3.02 7.43
N ARG A 95 -15.45 3.81 6.54
CA ARG A 95 -15.30 3.67 5.09
C ARG A 95 -14.26 4.62 4.52
N LYS A 96 -13.37 4.09 3.70
CA LYS A 96 -12.49 4.89 2.86
C LYS A 96 -13.16 5.15 1.50
N PRO A 97 -13.56 6.40 1.20
CA PRO A 97 -14.22 6.72 -0.06
C PRO A 97 -13.25 6.67 -1.23
N THR A 98 -13.78 6.33 -2.41
CA THR A 98 -13.06 6.40 -3.68
C THR A 98 -12.94 7.85 -4.14
N VAL A 99 -11.81 8.19 -4.74
CA VAL A 99 -11.56 9.51 -5.35
C VAL A 99 -11.17 9.30 -6.81
N GLU A 100 -11.83 9.99 -7.70
CA GLU A 100 -11.51 9.96 -9.12
C GLU A 100 -10.25 10.77 -9.40
N LYS A 101 -9.45 10.36 -10.38
CA LYS A 101 -8.20 11.06 -10.74
C LYS A 101 -8.42 12.54 -11.09
N SER A 102 -9.55 12.88 -11.67
CA SER A 102 -9.94 14.24 -12.01
C SER A 102 -10.17 15.15 -10.81
N GLN A 103 -10.46 14.55 -9.64
CA GLN A 103 -10.69 15.25 -8.39
C GLN A 103 -9.37 15.60 -7.65
N VAL A 104 -8.25 15.07 -8.11
CA VAL A 104 -6.93 15.29 -7.51
C VAL A 104 -6.10 16.17 -8.43
N LYS A 105 -5.56 17.26 -7.88
CA LYS A 105 -4.60 18.14 -8.57
C LYS A 105 -3.34 18.24 -7.73
N ALA A 106 -2.20 17.96 -8.32
CA ALA A 106 -0.93 18.00 -7.61
C ALA A 106 0.11 18.87 -8.34
N ARG A 107 0.96 19.51 -7.56
CA ARG A 107 2.10 20.27 -8.06
C ARG A 107 3.26 20.24 -7.07
N MET A 108 4.45 20.46 -7.57
CA MET A 108 5.63 20.70 -6.73
C MET A 108 5.82 22.21 -6.54
N SER A 109 6.21 22.61 -5.33
CA SER A 109 6.71 23.94 -5.00
C SER A 109 8.06 23.75 -4.29
N GLY A 110 9.16 23.88 -5.05
CA GLY A 110 10.45 23.39 -4.60
C GLY A 110 10.39 21.89 -4.30
N ASP A 111 10.82 21.50 -3.12
CA ASP A 111 10.77 20.10 -2.65
C ASP A 111 9.44 19.74 -1.98
N THR A 112 8.46 20.64 -1.95
CA THR A 112 7.17 20.41 -1.31
C THR A 112 6.12 19.99 -2.34
N LEU A 113 5.56 18.81 -2.11
CA LEU A 113 4.38 18.32 -2.81
C LEU A 113 3.13 19.01 -2.24
N LEU A 114 2.33 19.57 -3.12
CA LEU A 114 1.02 20.16 -2.82
C LEU A 114 -0.05 19.34 -3.56
N VAL A 115 -1.08 18.91 -2.85
CA VAL A 115 -2.16 18.08 -3.40
C VAL A 115 -3.50 18.66 -2.99
N ASP A 116 -4.28 19.08 -3.95
CA ASP A 116 -5.65 19.56 -3.76
C ASP A 116 -6.64 18.48 -4.18
N VAL A 117 -7.56 18.14 -3.30
CA VAL A 117 -8.61 17.13 -3.55
C VAL A 117 -9.97 17.82 -3.48
N THR A 118 -10.69 17.83 -4.59
CA THR A 118 -12.00 18.50 -4.68
C THR A 118 -13.11 17.46 -4.82
N VAL A 119 -13.99 17.43 -3.85
CA VAL A 119 -15.17 16.54 -3.79
C VAL A 119 -16.38 17.38 -3.39
N ASN A 120 -17.51 17.19 -4.04
CA ASN A 120 -18.76 17.90 -3.74
C ASN A 120 -18.60 19.43 -3.67
N GLY A 121 -17.71 20.01 -4.51
CA GLY A 121 -17.44 21.45 -4.49
C GLY A 121 -16.57 21.95 -3.32
N GLN A 122 -16.15 21.09 -2.42
CA GLN A 122 -15.23 21.37 -1.33
C GLN A 122 -13.82 20.90 -1.67
N THR A 123 -12.81 21.64 -1.24
CA THR A 123 -11.40 21.28 -1.47
C THR A 123 -10.68 21.10 -0.15
N LEU A 124 -9.95 19.99 -0.04
CA LEU A 124 -8.97 19.73 1.01
C LEU A 124 -7.58 19.77 0.39
N SER A 125 -6.66 20.53 0.99
CA SER A 125 -5.28 20.67 0.52
C SER A 125 -4.35 19.95 1.47
N LEU A 126 -3.50 19.10 0.90
CA LEU A 126 -2.44 18.37 1.59
C LEU A 126 -1.09 18.90 1.13
N SER A 127 -0.12 18.92 2.03
CA SER A 127 1.26 19.29 1.72
C SER A 127 2.25 18.40 2.45
N SER A 128 3.34 18.08 1.79
CA SER A 128 4.46 17.39 2.41
C SER A 128 5.76 17.65 1.68
N THR A 129 6.83 17.89 2.44
CA THR A 129 8.17 18.15 1.88
C THR A 129 8.95 16.85 1.73
N ILE A 130 9.50 16.64 0.54
CA ILE A 130 10.40 15.53 0.25
C ILE A 130 11.83 15.96 0.63
N ARG A 131 12.48 15.17 1.45
CA ARG A 131 13.89 15.34 1.78
C ARG A 131 14.73 14.37 0.96
N TYR A 132 15.47 14.89 0.01
CA TYR A 132 16.35 14.07 -0.82
C TYR A 132 17.66 13.76 -0.10
N PRO A 133 18.21 12.56 -0.28
CA PRO A 133 19.52 12.21 0.26
C PRO A 133 20.63 12.93 -0.50
N LYS A 134 21.75 13.20 0.18
CA LYS A 134 22.96 13.73 -0.47
C LYS A 134 23.75 12.67 -1.25
N THR A 135 23.43 11.41 -0.99
CA THR A 135 24.07 10.24 -1.61
C THR A 135 23.12 9.57 -2.60
N GLY A 136 23.67 8.81 -3.55
CA GLY A 136 22.88 8.10 -4.56
C GLY A 136 22.55 8.96 -5.78
N LYS A 137 21.67 8.43 -6.63
CA LYS A 137 21.20 9.08 -7.87
C LYS A 137 19.70 8.86 -8.02
N ALA A 138 19.01 9.87 -8.56
CA ALA A 138 17.60 9.75 -8.90
C ALA A 138 17.34 8.68 -9.99
N PRO A 139 16.20 7.99 -9.99
CA PRO A 139 15.10 8.12 -9.04
C PRO A 139 15.42 7.50 -7.69
N TYR A 140 15.16 8.22 -6.61
CA TYR A 140 15.37 7.72 -5.25
C TYR A 140 14.22 6.86 -4.78
N PRO A 141 14.49 5.77 -4.03
CA PRO A 141 13.45 5.15 -3.21
C PRO A 141 12.92 6.17 -2.22
N LEU A 142 11.61 6.17 -1.98
CA LEU A 142 10.98 7.10 -1.06
C LEU A 142 10.37 6.35 0.14
N MET A 143 10.74 6.77 1.34
CA MET A 143 10.08 6.34 2.57
C MET A 143 9.12 7.42 3.03
N ILE A 144 7.86 7.04 3.26
CA ILE A 144 6.84 7.94 3.78
C ILE A 144 6.48 7.48 5.19
N GLY A 145 6.66 8.35 6.17
CA GLY A 145 6.23 8.11 7.55
C GLY A 145 4.94 8.85 7.88
N THR A 146 4.18 8.34 8.82
CA THR A 146 3.05 9.05 9.45
C THR A 146 3.55 9.72 10.72
N SER A 147 3.24 11.00 10.93
CA SER A 147 3.74 11.83 12.04
C SER A 147 5.27 11.93 12.16
N GLY A 148 6.03 11.07 11.49
CA GLY A 148 7.48 11.02 11.53
C GLY A 148 8.06 9.74 10.91
N ILE A 149 9.38 9.63 10.95
CA ILE A 149 10.13 8.46 10.47
C ILE A 149 10.96 7.93 11.62
N SER A 150 10.70 6.70 12.02
CA SER A 150 11.36 6.05 13.17
C SER A 150 12.75 5.50 12.84
N LEU A 151 13.10 5.36 11.56
CA LEU A 151 14.41 4.83 11.17
C LEU A 151 15.52 5.88 11.33
N PRO A 152 16.74 5.48 11.68
CA PRO A 152 17.88 6.39 11.81
C PRO A 152 18.13 7.16 10.50
N LYS A 153 18.23 8.47 10.61
CA LYS A 153 18.41 9.37 9.46
C LYS A 153 19.69 9.08 8.69
N ASP A 154 20.78 8.79 9.39
CA ASP A 154 22.08 8.45 8.78
C ASP A 154 22.03 7.15 7.97
N LEU A 155 21.22 6.19 8.39
CA LEU A 155 21.00 4.95 7.64
C LEU A 155 20.29 5.22 6.32
N LEU A 156 19.23 6.04 6.36
CA LEU A 156 18.45 6.41 5.16
C LEU A 156 19.32 7.21 4.18
N GLU A 157 20.10 8.17 4.71
CA GLU A 157 21.04 8.96 3.93
C GLU A 157 22.10 8.08 3.23
N LYS A 158 22.78 7.19 3.98
CA LYS A 158 23.78 6.25 3.43
C LYS A 158 23.21 5.32 2.36
N ARG A 159 21.90 4.99 2.44
CA ARG A 159 21.20 4.13 1.49
C ARG A 159 20.61 4.89 0.30
N GLY A 160 20.76 6.19 0.25
CA GLY A 160 20.20 7.04 -0.82
C GLY A 160 18.68 7.02 -0.84
N ILE A 161 18.03 6.96 0.33
CA ILE A 161 16.57 6.90 0.47
C ILE A 161 16.04 8.30 0.76
N ALA A 162 15.18 8.83 -0.10
CA ALA A 162 14.43 10.05 0.15
C ALA A 162 13.35 9.82 1.21
N THR A 163 12.99 10.88 1.93
CA THR A 163 12.00 10.78 3.00
C THR A 163 10.93 11.85 2.88
N MET A 164 9.71 11.49 3.27
CA MET A 164 8.56 12.39 3.33
C MET A 164 7.72 12.05 4.56
N VAL A 165 7.07 13.02 5.16
CA VAL A 165 6.16 12.80 6.30
C VAL A 165 4.74 13.15 5.88
N PHE A 166 3.83 12.22 6.04
CA PHE A 166 2.40 12.51 5.98
C PHE A 166 1.97 13.13 7.31
N HIS A 167 1.41 14.33 7.22
CA HIS A 167 0.86 15.05 8.37
C HIS A 167 -0.65 14.80 8.44
N GLU A 168 -1.03 13.82 9.20
CA GLU A 168 -2.41 13.34 9.32
C GLU A 168 -3.39 14.40 9.84
N ASN A 169 -2.90 15.38 10.60
CA ASN A 169 -3.71 16.49 11.09
C ASN A 169 -4.24 17.42 9.99
N GLN A 170 -3.71 17.35 8.76
CA GLN A 170 -4.26 18.04 7.61
C GLN A 170 -5.60 17.44 7.14
N VAL A 171 -5.88 16.21 7.51
CA VAL A 171 -7.11 15.49 7.19
C VAL A 171 -8.07 15.55 8.38
N ASN A 172 -7.50 15.24 9.55
CA ASN A 172 -8.23 15.07 10.79
C ASN A 172 -7.23 15.23 11.94
N ASP A 173 -7.44 16.20 12.80
CA ASP A 173 -6.58 16.47 13.95
C ASP A 173 -6.98 15.66 15.20
N TYR A 174 -7.48 14.45 14.98
CA TYR A 174 -7.86 13.54 16.05
C TYR A 174 -6.76 13.40 17.10
N SER A 175 -7.15 13.53 18.35
CA SER A 175 -6.29 13.26 19.50
C SER A 175 -7.05 12.43 20.53
N GLN A 176 -6.49 11.29 20.91
CA GLN A 176 -7.06 10.47 21.98
C GLN A 176 -7.15 11.18 23.33
N TRP A 177 -6.44 12.31 23.49
CA TRP A 177 -6.45 13.13 24.69
C TRP A 177 -7.57 14.18 24.71
N ARG A 178 -8.24 14.42 23.57
CA ARG A 178 -9.42 15.29 23.50
C ARG A 178 -10.61 14.54 24.07
N LYS A 179 -11.23 15.10 25.11
CA LYS A 179 -12.36 14.46 25.81
C LYS A 179 -13.62 14.31 24.97
N LYS A 180 -13.75 15.09 23.92
CA LYS A 180 -14.89 15.06 23.02
C LYS A 180 -14.42 15.29 21.61
N HIS A 181 -14.77 14.37 20.75
CA HIS A 181 -14.53 14.50 19.32
C HIS A 181 -15.77 15.18 18.74
N ASP A 182 -15.60 16.38 18.25
CA ASP A 182 -16.63 17.02 17.43
C ASP A 182 -16.56 16.39 16.03
N ARG A 183 -17.11 15.17 15.92
CA ARG A 183 -17.28 14.50 14.64
C ARG A 183 -18.10 15.41 13.74
N GLY A 184 -17.69 15.53 12.48
CA GLY A 184 -18.28 16.46 11.52
C GLY A 184 -17.58 17.82 11.43
N SER A 185 -16.54 18.09 12.24
CA SER A 185 -15.77 19.34 12.22
C SER A 185 -14.42 19.27 11.53
N TYR A 186 -13.97 18.07 11.14
CA TYR A 186 -12.69 17.87 10.48
C TYR A 186 -12.73 18.23 8.99
N GLU A 187 -11.56 18.48 8.42
CA GLU A 187 -11.43 18.77 6.99
C GLU A 187 -11.99 17.64 6.11
N PHE A 188 -11.77 16.38 6.51
CA PHE A 188 -12.36 15.23 5.83
C PHE A 188 -13.89 15.25 5.87
N ASP A 189 -14.49 15.58 7.00
CA ASP A 189 -15.95 15.61 7.18
C ASP A 189 -16.63 16.66 6.29
N ARG A 190 -15.91 17.73 5.94
CA ARG A 190 -16.40 18.73 5.00
C ARG A 190 -16.55 18.19 3.59
N LEU A 191 -15.65 17.26 3.19
CA LEU A 191 -15.73 16.61 1.89
C LEU A 191 -16.77 15.49 1.88
N TYR A 192 -16.92 14.79 3.01
CA TYR A 192 -17.74 13.59 3.15
C TYR A 192 -18.63 13.65 4.40
N PRO A 193 -19.61 14.56 4.45
CA PRO A 193 -20.46 14.74 5.64
C PRO A 193 -21.26 13.48 6.00
N GLU A 194 -21.50 12.59 5.02
CA GLU A 194 -22.17 11.31 5.23
C GLU A 194 -21.26 10.27 5.92
N LEU A 195 -19.96 10.54 6.02
CA LEU A 195 -18.97 9.66 6.66
C LEU A 195 -18.45 10.18 8.01
N LYS A 196 -19.14 11.13 8.62
CA LYS A 196 -18.77 11.75 9.91
C LYS A 196 -18.57 10.74 11.06
N GLU A 197 -19.12 9.53 10.93
CA GLU A 197 -18.94 8.44 11.88
C GLU A 197 -17.71 7.58 11.61
N ASN A 198 -16.93 7.91 10.59
CA ASN A 198 -15.68 7.21 10.31
C ASN A 198 -14.69 7.33 11.48
N GLY A 199 -13.87 6.31 11.66
CA GLY A 199 -12.72 6.39 12.55
C GLY A 199 -11.56 7.14 11.90
N ALA A 200 -10.77 7.85 12.69
CA ALA A 200 -9.63 8.65 12.24
C ALA A 200 -8.65 7.86 11.34
N TYR A 201 -8.45 6.59 11.60
CA TYR A 201 -7.53 5.75 10.81
C TYR A 201 -7.96 5.58 9.36
N SER A 202 -9.26 5.49 9.07
CA SER A 202 -9.73 5.41 7.68
C SER A 202 -9.57 6.73 6.95
N GLU A 203 -9.75 7.85 7.64
CA GLU A 203 -9.57 9.20 7.12
C GLU A 203 -8.09 9.48 6.85
N TRP A 204 -7.19 9.12 7.77
CA TRP A 204 -5.75 9.20 7.56
C TRP A 204 -5.28 8.32 6.40
N ALA A 205 -5.80 7.09 6.30
CA ALA A 205 -5.51 6.21 5.17
C ALA A 205 -5.99 6.80 3.83
N TRP A 206 -7.12 7.52 3.84
CA TRP A 206 -7.59 8.26 2.67
C TRP A 206 -6.61 9.38 2.30
N GLY A 207 -6.21 10.23 3.25
CA GLY A 207 -5.27 11.32 3.01
C GLY A 207 -3.90 10.84 2.54
N PHE A 208 -3.39 9.76 3.15
CA PHE A 208 -2.14 9.13 2.71
C PHE A 208 -2.22 8.69 1.24
N SER A 209 -3.35 8.09 0.83
CA SER A 209 -3.55 7.70 -0.57
C SER A 209 -3.58 8.89 -1.51
N ARG A 210 -4.12 10.03 -1.07
CA ARG A 210 -4.11 11.26 -1.88
C ARG A 210 -2.72 11.82 -2.10
N LEU A 211 -1.83 11.72 -1.10
CA LEU A 211 -0.42 12.04 -1.31
C LEU A 211 0.24 11.12 -2.34
N LEU A 212 -0.06 9.82 -2.31
CA LEU A 212 0.45 8.87 -3.31
C LEU A 212 -0.05 9.21 -4.72
N ASP A 213 -1.33 9.54 -4.87
CA ASP A 213 -1.88 10.00 -6.15
C ASP A 213 -1.16 11.25 -6.65
N GLY A 214 -0.91 12.20 -5.74
CA GLY A 214 -0.16 13.42 -6.06
C GLY A 214 1.26 13.13 -6.53
N LEU A 215 1.99 12.27 -5.82
CA LEU A 215 3.34 11.84 -6.20
C LEU A 215 3.38 11.19 -7.59
N GLN A 216 2.37 10.36 -7.90
CA GLN A 216 2.23 9.74 -9.21
C GLN A 216 1.94 10.79 -10.30
N GLN A 217 1.11 11.78 -10.00
CA GLN A 217 0.72 12.81 -10.95
C GLN A 217 1.87 13.74 -11.32
N VAL A 218 2.71 14.14 -10.34
CA VAL A 218 3.88 15.00 -10.59
C VAL A 218 5.09 14.23 -11.11
N GLY A 219 5.02 12.89 -11.20
CA GLY A 219 6.09 12.08 -11.80
C GLY A 219 7.37 11.98 -10.98
N VAL A 220 7.38 12.44 -9.73
CA VAL A 220 8.55 12.34 -8.81
C VAL A 220 8.82 10.86 -8.49
N ILE A 221 7.78 10.05 -8.48
CA ILE A 221 7.88 8.62 -8.31
C ILE A 221 7.57 7.95 -9.64
N ARG A 222 8.59 7.46 -10.31
CA ARG A 222 8.39 6.46 -11.38
C ARG A 222 7.91 5.19 -10.69
N ARG A 223 6.67 4.76 -11.02
CA ARG A 223 6.04 3.50 -10.58
C ARG A 223 6.89 2.72 -9.58
N ILE A 224 6.69 2.96 -8.32
CA ILE A 224 7.29 2.13 -7.28
C ILE A 224 6.60 0.78 -7.44
N PRO A 225 7.35 -0.34 -7.64
CA PRO A 225 6.80 -1.62 -7.32
C PRO A 225 6.44 -1.54 -5.84
N ILE A 226 5.18 -1.58 -5.52
CA ILE A 226 4.73 -1.74 -4.13
C ILE A 226 5.18 -3.15 -3.75
N LEU A 227 6.27 -3.24 -2.99
CA LEU A 227 6.76 -4.49 -2.42
C LEU A 227 5.82 -4.95 -1.31
#